data_9a0c29d4d08492e7d3e13614f6fd798b
#
_entry.id   9a0c29d4d08492e7d3e13614f6fd798b
#
_cell.length_a   1.000
_cell.length_b   1.000
_cell.length_c   1.000
_cell.angle_alpha   90.00
_cell.angle_beta   90.00
_cell.angle_gamma   90.00
#
_symmetry.space_group_name_H-M   'P 1'
#
loop_
_entity.id
_entity.type
_entity.pdbx_description
1 polymer ?
#
loop_
_entity_poly.entity_id
_entity_poly.type
_entity_poly.pdbx_seq_one_letter_code
_entity_poly.pdbx_strand_id
1 'polypeptide(L)'
;MKIVVLCGGLSTERKISFSSGTKICGALRARGHQAVLVDMFLGLEELGEDVLAHPEQLFDSLPELKPVVFDGIAPDLCAVRASRKWKDPSIIGLGVLDICKKADMVFVALHGLNGEDGRIQAAFDLLGIPYTGSDYLGAAMAMDKITTKRLLKPFGIQTPAWKEYHHVTKDQIPSIAAENPVPCVVKTPTGGSSVGVVIVKEEKDLESALCEVLKYSGDILVEQYIEGREFTNAVFLDR
;
A
#
# COMPACT_ATOMS: atom_id res chain seq x y z
N MET A 1 -21.63 -5.92 14.50
CA MET A 1 -21.39 -5.01 13.37
C MET A 1 -21.11 -5.79 12.12
N LYS A 2 -21.57 -5.31 10.97
CA LYS A 2 -21.20 -5.77 9.63
C LYS A 2 -19.89 -5.08 9.23
N ILE A 3 -18.84 -5.81 9.03
CA ILE A 3 -17.52 -5.25 8.75
C ILE A 3 -16.96 -5.85 7.46
N VAL A 4 -16.59 -5.02 6.50
CA VAL A 4 -15.78 -5.45 5.35
C VAL A 4 -14.31 -5.30 5.74
N VAL A 5 -13.53 -6.38 5.64
CA VAL A 5 -12.08 -6.33 5.72
C VAL A 5 -11.55 -6.28 4.29
N LEU A 6 -11.16 -5.10 3.84
CA LEU A 6 -10.70 -4.86 2.48
C LEU A 6 -9.22 -5.19 2.37
N CYS A 7 -8.88 -6.15 1.52
CA CYS A 7 -7.51 -6.64 1.36
C CYS A 7 -7.13 -6.83 -0.11
N GLY A 8 -5.99 -7.44 -0.37
CA GLY A 8 -5.51 -7.74 -1.70
C GLY A 8 -5.10 -6.50 -2.50
N GLY A 9 -5.94 -6.08 -3.41
CA GLY A 9 -5.64 -4.94 -4.28
C GLY A 9 -4.60 -5.28 -5.37
N LEU A 10 -4.05 -4.27 -6.03
CA LEU A 10 -3.07 -4.41 -7.10
C LEU A 10 -1.78 -3.68 -6.73
N SER A 11 -1.07 -4.20 -5.73
CA SER A 11 0.22 -3.70 -5.27
C SER A 11 1.21 -4.84 -5.08
N THR A 12 2.49 -4.52 -4.99
CA THR A 12 3.55 -5.50 -4.69
C THR A 12 3.37 -6.16 -3.31
N GLU A 13 2.59 -5.55 -2.43
CA GLU A 13 2.29 -6.00 -1.07
C GLU A 13 0.98 -6.80 -0.95
N ARG A 14 0.37 -7.17 -2.09
CA ARG A 14 -0.90 -7.91 -2.15
C ARG A 14 -0.95 -9.14 -1.24
N LYS A 15 0.12 -9.96 -1.21
CA LYS A 15 0.16 -11.18 -0.38
C LYS A 15 0.21 -10.84 1.12
N ILE A 16 0.90 -9.76 1.50
CA ILE A 16 0.96 -9.24 2.88
C ILE A 16 -0.42 -8.78 3.29
N SER A 17 -1.12 -8.05 2.41
CA SER A 17 -2.47 -7.58 2.62
C SER A 17 -3.46 -8.74 2.87
N PHE A 18 -3.39 -9.82 2.12
CA PHE A 18 -4.19 -11.00 2.39
C PHE A 18 -3.86 -11.66 3.71
N SER A 19 -2.58 -11.79 4.06
CA SER A 19 -2.17 -12.40 5.32
C SER A 19 -2.68 -11.61 6.52
N SER A 20 -2.51 -10.28 6.52
CA SER A 20 -3.01 -9.40 7.59
C SER A 20 -4.54 -9.35 7.60
N GLY A 21 -5.17 -9.19 6.44
CA GLY A 21 -6.62 -9.14 6.31
C GLY A 21 -7.32 -10.41 6.81
N THR A 22 -6.77 -11.59 6.48
CA THR A 22 -7.32 -12.87 6.96
C THR A 22 -7.26 -12.98 8.49
N LYS A 23 -6.12 -12.59 9.09
CA LYS A 23 -5.96 -12.61 10.57
C LYS A 23 -6.93 -11.62 11.24
N ILE A 24 -7.03 -10.41 10.71
CA ILE A 24 -7.93 -9.37 11.22
C ILE A 24 -9.39 -9.84 11.10
N CYS A 25 -9.80 -10.36 9.95
CA CYS A 25 -11.15 -10.86 9.73
C CYS A 25 -11.50 -11.98 10.73
N GLY A 26 -10.58 -12.93 10.95
CA GLY A 26 -10.74 -13.99 11.96
C GLY A 26 -10.87 -13.44 13.38
N ALA A 27 -10.04 -12.45 13.76
CA ALA A 27 -10.11 -11.82 15.07
C ALA A 27 -11.43 -11.05 15.29
N LEU A 28 -11.93 -10.37 14.26
CA LEU A 28 -13.23 -9.67 14.32
C LEU A 28 -14.38 -10.66 14.47
N ARG A 29 -14.36 -11.79 13.73
CA ARG A 29 -15.35 -12.86 13.88
C ARG A 29 -15.33 -13.48 15.27
N ALA A 30 -14.14 -13.71 15.84
CA ALA A 30 -14.00 -14.22 17.21
C ALA A 30 -14.56 -13.26 18.27
N ARG A 31 -14.70 -11.97 17.93
CA ARG A 31 -15.34 -10.94 18.76
C ARG A 31 -16.84 -10.78 18.49
N GLY A 32 -17.45 -11.65 17.67
CA GLY A 32 -18.88 -11.64 17.38
C GLY A 32 -19.30 -10.66 16.28
N HIS A 33 -18.37 -10.14 15.48
CA HIS A 33 -18.70 -9.30 14.34
C HIS A 33 -18.96 -10.16 13.09
N GLN A 34 -19.87 -9.71 12.23
CA GLN A 34 -20.09 -10.28 10.88
C GLN A 34 -19.03 -9.67 9.95
N ALA A 35 -17.82 -10.23 9.97
CA ALA A 35 -16.71 -9.72 9.15
C ALA A 35 -16.52 -10.54 7.88
N VAL A 36 -16.39 -9.87 6.73
CA VAL A 36 -16.20 -10.46 5.41
C VAL A 36 -14.90 -9.96 4.80
N LEU A 37 -14.06 -10.89 4.34
CA LEU A 37 -12.81 -10.59 3.64
C LEU A 37 -13.10 -10.33 2.18
N VAL A 38 -12.70 -9.18 1.64
CA VAL A 38 -12.97 -8.77 0.27
C VAL A 38 -11.68 -8.33 -0.42
N ASP A 39 -11.40 -8.91 -1.59
CA ASP A 39 -10.31 -8.45 -2.44
C ASP A 39 -10.71 -7.18 -3.17
N MET A 40 -9.98 -6.08 -2.94
CA MET A 40 -10.28 -4.80 -3.58
C MET A 40 -10.20 -4.88 -5.12
N PHE A 41 -9.25 -5.65 -5.67
CA PHE A 41 -9.03 -5.67 -7.12
C PHE A 41 -9.89 -6.72 -7.84
N LEU A 42 -9.97 -7.95 -7.34
CA LEU A 42 -10.78 -8.99 -7.98
C LEU A 42 -12.28 -8.82 -7.71
N GLY A 43 -12.64 -8.24 -6.56
CA GLY A 43 -14.02 -8.02 -6.20
C GLY A 43 -14.77 -9.31 -5.86
N LEU A 44 -16.05 -9.31 -6.18
CA LEU A 44 -16.99 -10.40 -5.88
C LEU A 44 -17.37 -11.23 -7.13
N GLU A 45 -16.73 -11.01 -8.26
CA GLU A 45 -17.12 -11.62 -9.55
C GLU A 45 -17.11 -13.16 -9.55
N GLU A 46 -16.25 -13.77 -8.73
CA GLU A 46 -16.16 -15.25 -8.60
C GLU A 46 -17.29 -15.86 -7.77
N LEU A 47 -18.02 -15.04 -7.01
CA LEU A 47 -19.07 -15.50 -6.09
C LEU A 47 -20.45 -15.64 -6.75
N GLY A 48 -20.57 -15.25 -8.02
CA GLY A 48 -21.79 -15.41 -8.82
C GLY A 48 -22.70 -14.18 -8.82
N GLU A 49 -23.67 -14.21 -9.73
CA GLU A 49 -24.60 -13.09 -9.99
C GLU A 49 -25.50 -12.76 -8.79
N ASP A 50 -25.93 -13.78 -8.05
CA ASP A 50 -26.78 -13.58 -6.86
C ASP A 50 -26.06 -12.77 -5.79
N VAL A 51 -24.77 -13.04 -5.56
CA VAL A 51 -23.95 -12.28 -4.60
C VAL A 51 -23.69 -10.86 -5.11
N LEU A 52 -23.51 -10.70 -6.41
CA LEU A 52 -23.35 -9.37 -6.99
C LEU A 52 -24.63 -8.53 -6.87
N ALA A 53 -25.80 -9.15 -7.00
CA ALA A 53 -27.09 -8.48 -6.82
C ALA A 53 -27.38 -8.16 -5.34
N HIS A 54 -26.98 -9.04 -4.43
CA HIS A 54 -27.26 -8.98 -3.01
C HIS A 54 -26.01 -9.20 -2.15
N PRO A 55 -24.97 -8.33 -2.22
CA PRO A 55 -23.69 -8.56 -1.56
C PRO A 55 -23.78 -8.60 -0.03
N GLU A 56 -24.84 -8.02 0.57
CA GLU A 56 -25.12 -8.06 2.00
C GLU A 56 -25.32 -9.49 2.55
N GLN A 57 -25.69 -10.46 1.73
CA GLN A 57 -25.82 -11.86 2.14
C GLN A 57 -24.51 -12.48 2.62
N LEU A 58 -23.37 -11.93 2.21
CA LEU A 58 -22.05 -12.38 2.67
C LEU A 58 -21.86 -12.17 4.18
N PHE A 59 -22.53 -11.19 4.79
CA PHE A 59 -22.47 -10.99 6.23
C PHE A 59 -23.21 -12.07 7.01
N ASP A 60 -24.18 -12.73 6.41
CA ASP A 60 -24.97 -13.81 7.03
C ASP A 60 -24.32 -15.18 6.77
N SER A 61 -23.71 -15.38 5.60
CA SER A 61 -23.07 -16.65 5.20
C SER A 61 -21.63 -16.81 5.73
N LEU A 62 -20.94 -15.71 6.00
CA LEU A 62 -19.55 -15.63 6.49
C LEU A 62 -18.62 -16.64 5.78
N PRO A 63 -18.20 -16.40 4.54
CA PRO A 63 -17.36 -17.32 3.77
C PRO A 63 -16.13 -17.78 4.53
N GLU A 64 -15.70 -19.02 4.30
CA GLU A 64 -14.52 -19.59 4.95
C GLU A 64 -13.27 -18.73 4.69
N LEU A 65 -12.48 -18.52 5.74
CA LEU A 65 -11.20 -17.82 5.65
C LEU A 65 -10.08 -18.81 5.33
N LYS A 66 -9.51 -18.69 4.15
CA LYS A 66 -8.34 -19.49 3.77
C LYS A 66 -7.06 -18.81 4.25
N PRO A 67 -6.21 -19.47 5.05
CA PRO A 67 -4.94 -18.90 5.46
C PRO A 67 -4.06 -18.58 4.25
N VAL A 68 -3.52 -17.39 4.21
CA VAL A 68 -2.54 -16.98 3.21
C VAL A 68 -1.19 -16.80 3.90
N VAL A 69 -0.21 -17.59 3.48
CA VAL A 69 1.17 -17.48 3.97
C VAL A 69 1.95 -16.59 3.02
N PHE A 70 2.63 -15.60 3.58
CA PHE A 70 3.56 -14.77 2.83
C PHE A 70 4.88 -15.53 2.62
N ASP A 71 5.24 -15.75 1.38
CA ASP A 71 6.43 -16.52 0.95
C ASP A 71 7.66 -15.63 0.64
N GLY A 72 7.58 -14.33 0.92
CA GLY A 72 8.65 -13.37 0.64
C GLY A 72 8.74 -12.93 -0.82
N ILE A 73 7.89 -13.46 -1.71
CA ILE A 73 7.95 -13.18 -3.15
C ILE A 73 6.84 -12.20 -3.54
N ALA A 74 7.22 -11.11 -4.21
CA ALA A 74 6.24 -10.17 -4.76
C ALA A 74 5.34 -10.86 -5.79
N PRO A 75 4.04 -10.53 -5.86
CA PRO A 75 3.13 -11.11 -6.84
C PRO A 75 3.44 -10.59 -8.25
N ASP A 76 3.19 -11.43 -9.25
CA ASP A 76 3.11 -10.97 -10.64
C ASP A 76 1.82 -10.17 -10.84
N LEU A 77 1.91 -8.84 -10.84
CA LEU A 77 0.77 -7.95 -10.98
C LEU A 77 0.13 -8.03 -12.38
N CYS A 78 0.91 -8.40 -13.41
CA CYS A 78 0.37 -8.61 -14.74
C CYS A 78 -0.52 -9.85 -14.77
N ALA A 79 -0.09 -10.95 -14.15
CA ALA A 79 -0.88 -12.16 -14.00
C ALA A 79 -2.15 -11.91 -13.15
N VAL A 80 -2.04 -11.16 -12.03
CA VAL A 80 -3.20 -10.78 -11.21
C VAL A 80 -4.19 -9.95 -12.03
N ARG A 81 -3.73 -8.98 -12.82
CA ARG A 81 -4.59 -8.18 -13.69
C ARG A 81 -5.26 -9.04 -14.76
N ALA A 82 -4.53 -9.97 -15.35
CA ALA A 82 -5.05 -10.88 -16.37
C ALA A 82 -6.10 -11.86 -15.83
N SER A 83 -5.99 -12.28 -14.56
CA SER A 83 -6.91 -13.24 -13.95
C SER A 83 -8.32 -12.70 -13.70
N ARG A 84 -8.47 -11.36 -13.54
CA ARG A 84 -9.78 -10.73 -13.36
C ARG A 84 -10.64 -10.93 -14.61
N LYS A 85 -11.83 -11.45 -14.45
CA LYS A 85 -12.79 -11.71 -15.55
C LYS A 85 -13.40 -10.39 -16.06
N TRP A 86 -13.84 -9.55 -15.15
CA TRP A 86 -14.39 -8.24 -15.47
C TRP A 86 -13.28 -7.31 -16.00
N LYS A 87 -13.28 -7.10 -17.32
CA LYS A 87 -12.26 -6.33 -18.02
C LYS A 87 -12.60 -4.83 -18.02
N ASP A 88 -12.35 -4.18 -16.91
CA ASP A 88 -12.56 -2.75 -16.68
C ASP A 88 -11.24 -2.11 -16.23
N PRO A 89 -10.94 -0.85 -16.57
CA PRO A 89 -9.72 -0.17 -16.16
C PRO A 89 -9.67 0.15 -14.66
N SER A 90 -10.83 0.11 -13.96
CA SER A 90 -10.91 0.36 -12.52
C SER A 90 -9.99 -0.57 -11.74
N ILE A 91 -9.37 -0.03 -10.68
CA ILE A 91 -8.63 -0.81 -9.67
C ILE A 91 -9.56 -1.36 -8.58
N ILE A 92 -10.80 -0.92 -8.55
CA ILE A 92 -11.84 -1.43 -7.64
C ILE A 92 -12.65 -2.46 -8.39
N GLY A 93 -12.67 -3.68 -7.90
CA GLY A 93 -13.36 -4.82 -8.50
C GLY A 93 -14.87 -4.71 -8.39
N LEU A 94 -15.54 -5.51 -9.20
CA LEU A 94 -17.00 -5.56 -9.27
C LEU A 94 -17.62 -5.92 -7.91
N GLY A 95 -18.63 -5.18 -7.46
CA GLY A 95 -19.35 -5.40 -6.20
C GLY A 95 -18.64 -4.91 -4.93
N VAL A 96 -17.37 -4.47 -5.01
CA VAL A 96 -16.61 -4.03 -3.82
C VAL A 96 -17.25 -2.82 -3.15
N LEU A 97 -17.57 -1.78 -3.90
CA LEU A 97 -18.20 -0.58 -3.33
C LEU A 97 -19.62 -0.87 -2.82
N ASP A 98 -20.31 -1.80 -3.47
CA ASP A 98 -21.70 -2.14 -3.09
C ASP A 98 -21.71 -2.83 -1.73
N ILE A 99 -20.84 -3.80 -1.48
CA ILE A 99 -20.74 -4.43 -0.16
C ILE A 99 -20.19 -3.46 0.90
N CYS A 100 -19.26 -2.58 0.54
CA CYS A 100 -18.74 -1.57 1.47
C CYS A 100 -19.83 -0.60 1.93
N LYS A 101 -20.75 -0.19 1.05
CA LYS A 101 -21.92 0.64 1.40
C LYS A 101 -22.93 -0.08 2.32
N LYS A 102 -22.90 -1.40 2.37
CA LYS A 102 -23.79 -2.21 3.23
C LYS A 102 -23.16 -2.53 4.59
N ALA A 103 -21.88 -2.21 4.78
CA ALA A 103 -21.16 -2.42 6.02
C ALA A 103 -21.37 -1.26 7.00
N ASP A 104 -21.28 -1.55 8.29
CA ASP A 104 -21.20 -0.52 9.34
C ASP A 104 -19.82 0.14 9.34
N MET A 105 -18.78 -0.59 8.88
CA MET A 105 -17.38 -0.15 8.85
C MET A 105 -16.58 -0.95 7.83
N VAL A 106 -15.66 -0.29 7.13
CA VAL A 106 -14.63 -0.95 6.32
C VAL A 106 -13.31 -0.93 7.07
N PHE A 107 -12.77 -2.11 7.39
CA PHE A 107 -11.41 -2.23 7.89
C PHE A 107 -10.45 -2.30 6.70
N VAL A 108 -9.64 -1.26 6.51
CA VAL A 108 -8.67 -1.20 5.40
C VAL A 108 -7.42 -1.98 5.80
N ALA A 109 -7.29 -3.22 5.27
CA ALA A 109 -6.13 -4.10 5.44
C ALA A 109 -5.27 -4.14 4.18
N LEU A 110 -5.39 -3.13 3.33
CA LEU A 110 -4.56 -2.94 2.15
C LEU A 110 -3.17 -2.46 2.56
N HIS A 111 -2.17 -2.80 1.75
CA HIS A 111 -0.80 -2.31 1.90
C HIS A 111 -0.29 -1.75 0.57
N GLY A 112 0.53 -0.69 0.67
CA GLY A 112 1.15 -0.03 -0.47
C GLY A 112 0.16 0.77 -1.33
N LEU A 113 0.41 0.78 -2.63
CA LEU A 113 -0.40 1.56 -3.59
C LEU A 113 -1.89 1.21 -3.54
N ASN A 114 -2.70 2.26 -3.65
CA ASN A 114 -4.16 2.26 -3.61
C ASN A 114 -4.77 1.93 -2.23
N GLY A 115 -3.98 1.52 -1.24
CA GLY A 115 -4.42 1.23 0.11
C GLY A 115 -3.96 2.28 1.13
N GLU A 116 -2.70 2.73 1.01
CA GLU A 116 -2.06 3.63 1.96
C GLU A 116 -1.76 5.02 1.37
N ASP A 117 -2.14 5.27 0.11
CA ASP A 117 -1.85 6.50 -0.65
C ASP A 117 -3.03 7.48 -0.76
N GLY A 118 -4.07 7.29 0.04
CA GLY A 118 -5.23 8.17 0.10
C GLY A 118 -6.31 7.91 -0.95
N ARG A 119 -6.07 7.10 -1.97
CA ARG A 119 -7.01 6.91 -3.09
C ARG A 119 -8.30 6.22 -2.70
N ILE A 120 -8.21 5.09 -1.99
CA ILE A 120 -9.41 4.38 -1.53
C ILE A 120 -10.12 5.17 -0.43
N GLN A 121 -9.38 5.88 0.42
CA GLN A 121 -9.92 6.74 1.45
C GLN A 121 -10.76 7.87 0.84
N ALA A 122 -10.23 8.56 -0.18
CA ALA A 122 -10.97 9.60 -0.90
C ALA A 122 -12.24 9.07 -1.57
N ALA A 123 -12.20 7.85 -2.15
CA ALA A 123 -13.38 7.21 -2.70
C ALA A 123 -14.42 6.92 -1.61
N PHE A 124 -14.01 6.46 -0.45
CA PHE A 124 -14.90 6.20 0.68
C PHE A 124 -15.50 7.48 1.27
N ASP A 125 -14.70 8.54 1.40
CA ASP A 125 -15.18 9.87 1.84
C ASP A 125 -16.30 10.39 0.94
N LEU A 126 -16.10 10.33 -0.39
CA LEU A 126 -17.10 10.76 -1.38
C LEU A 126 -18.38 9.91 -1.35
N LEU A 127 -18.29 8.65 -0.95
CA LEU A 127 -19.41 7.73 -0.88
C LEU A 127 -20.04 7.63 0.52
N GLY A 128 -19.49 8.32 1.51
CA GLY A 128 -19.97 8.27 2.89
C GLY A 128 -19.76 6.93 3.55
N ILE A 129 -18.74 6.15 3.14
CA ILE A 129 -18.42 4.83 3.68
C ILE A 129 -17.46 4.99 4.85
N PRO A 130 -17.81 4.58 6.09
CA PRO A 130 -16.91 4.63 7.23
C PRO A 130 -15.77 3.62 7.06
N TYR A 131 -14.53 4.04 7.38
CA TYR A 131 -13.35 3.19 7.27
C TYR A 131 -12.35 3.44 8.41
N THR A 132 -11.43 2.50 8.59
CA THR A 132 -10.31 2.59 9.55
C THR A 132 -9.07 3.19 8.91
N GLY A 133 -8.29 3.95 9.68
CA GLY A 133 -7.01 4.51 9.28
C GLY A 133 -7.05 6.05 9.12
N SER A 134 -5.98 6.59 8.57
CA SER A 134 -5.85 8.02 8.28
C SER A 134 -6.77 8.44 7.13
N ASP A 135 -7.14 9.72 7.09
CA ASP A 135 -7.87 10.30 5.97
C ASP A 135 -7.03 10.33 4.67
N TYR A 136 -7.68 10.64 3.56
CA TYR A 136 -7.05 10.63 2.23
C TYR A 136 -5.83 11.54 2.14
N LEU A 137 -5.89 12.73 2.76
CA LEU A 137 -4.82 13.71 2.68
C LEU A 137 -3.60 13.28 3.50
N GLY A 138 -3.83 12.85 4.74
CA GLY A 138 -2.78 12.32 5.62
C GLY A 138 -2.08 11.10 5.01
N ALA A 139 -2.86 10.17 4.47
CA ALA A 139 -2.34 8.98 3.80
C ALA A 139 -1.50 9.34 2.54
N ALA A 140 -2.01 10.23 1.68
CA ALA A 140 -1.30 10.66 0.47
C ALA A 140 0.02 11.37 0.78
N MET A 141 0.02 12.25 1.77
CA MET A 141 1.23 12.97 2.20
C MET A 141 2.27 12.03 2.82
N ALA A 142 1.84 11.06 3.64
CA ALA A 142 2.73 10.12 4.31
C ALA A 142 3.33 9.10 3.33
N MET A 143 2.60 8.72 2.27
CA MET A 143 3.09 7.78 1.27
C MET A 143 4.26 8.34 0.44
N ASP A 144 4.29 9.64 0.19
CA ASP A 144 5.37 10.30 -0.54
C ASP A 144 6.45 10.80 0.42
N LYS A 145 7.63 10.14 0.37
CA LYS A 145 8.76 10.44 1.27
C LYS A 145 9.32 11.85 1.08
N ILE A 146 9.33 12.37 -0.15
CA ILE A 146 9.78 13.73 -0.45
C ILE A 146 8.81 14.75 0.15
N THR A 147 7.51 14.56 -0.09
CA THR A 147 6.46 15.40 0.48
C THR A 147 6.51 15.38 2.01
N THR A 148 6.60 14.18 2.61
CA THR A 148 6.74 14.03 4.07
C THR A 148 7.93 14.81 4.61
N LYS A 149 9.12 14.67 4.01
CA LYS A 149 10.33 15.39 4.44
C LYS A 149 10.19 16.91 4.34
N ARG A 150 9.61 17.39 3.24
CA ARG A 150 9.32 18.81 3.03
C ARG A 150 8.34 19.37 4.08
N LEU A 151 7.32 18.59 4.44
CA LEU A 151 6.34 18.97 5.46
C LEU A 151 6.94 18.97 6.87
N LEU A 152 7.80 18.02 7.21
CA LEU A 152 8.41 17.91 8.55
C LEU A 152 9.47 19.00 8.82
N LYS A 153 10.17 19.44 7.77
CA LYS A 153 11.28 20.40 7.87
C LYS A 153 10.92 21.72 8.57
N PRO A 154 9.80 22.41 8.25
CA PRO A 154 9.42 23.65 8.91
C PRO A 154 9.10 23.49 10.40
N PHE A 155 8.73 22.28 10.83
CA PHE A 155 8.43 21.96 12.23
C PHE A 155 9.67 21.53 13.04
N GLY A 156 10.87 21.57 12.44
CA GLY A 156 12.10 21.16 13.10
C GLY A 156 12.21 19.66 13.37
N ILE A 157 11.34 18.83 12.77
CA ILE A 157 11.41 17.39 12.89
C ILE A 157 12.54 16.87 12.00
N GLN A 158 13.51 16.22 12.63
CA GLN A 158 14.69 15.73 11.93
C GLN A 158 14.38 14.52 11.07
N THR A 159 14.87 14.56 9.85
CA THR A 159 14.93 13.41 8.93
C THR A 159 16.34 13.36 8.34
N PRO A 160 16.80 12.20 7.81
CA PRO A 160 18.10 12.16 7.13
C PRO A 160 18.22 13.24 6.07
N ALA A 161 19.40 13.85 5.93
CA ALA A 161 19.66 14.77 4.83
C ALA A 161 19.41 14.09 3.48
N TRP A 162 18.86 14.81 2.50
CA TRP A 162 18.46 14.20 1.23
C TRP A 162 18.67 15.10 0.04
N LYS A 163 18.77 14.46 -1.13
CA LYS A 163 18.59 15.08 -2.45
C LYS A 163 17.51 14.33 -3.22
N GLU A 164 16.76 15.04 -4.01
CA GLU A 164 15.67 14.52 -4.84
C GLU A 164 15.98 14.77 -6.31
N TYR A 165 15.69 13.77 -7.13
CA TYR A 165 15.90 13.79 -8.57
C TYR A 165 14.63 13.35 -9.26
N HIS A 166 14.16 14.17 -10.22
CA HIS A 166 12.90 13.94 -10.93
C HIS A 166 13.16 13.62 -12.40
N HIS A 167 12.35 12.71 -12.94
CA HIS A 167 12.42 12.30 -14.36
C HIS A 167 13.84 11.86 -14.77
N VAL A 168 14.49 11.10 -13.90
CA VAL A 168 15.88 10.65 -14.09
C VAL A 168 15.99 9.74 -15.30
N THR A 169 16.97 10.01 -16.13
CA THR A 169 17.36 9.17 -17.28
C THR A 169 18.71 8.52 -17.03
N LYS A 170 19.01 7.43 -17.75
CA LYS A 170 20.24 6.64 -17.51
C LYS A 170 21.53 7.44 -17.69
N ASP A 171 21.54 8.39 -18.61
CA ASP A 171 22.68 9.26 -18.86
C ASP A 171 23.02 10.23 -17.72
N GLN A 172 22.05 10.50 -16.84
CA GLN A 172 22.25 11.35 -15.65
C GLN A 172 22.85 10.60 -14.45
N ILE A 173 22.83 9.24 -14.46
CA ILE A 173 23.30 8.42 -13.35
C ILE A 173 24.74 8.77 -12.89
N PRO A 174 25.74 8.90 -13.79
CA PRO A 174 27.10 9.24 -13.35
C PRO A 174 27.19 10.58 -12.64
N SER A 175 26.46 11.60 -13.09
CA SER A 175 26.45 12.92 -12.45
C SER A 175 25.76 12.88 -11.08
N ILE A 176 24.64 12.16 -10.98
CA ILE A 176 23.93 11.96 -9.70
C ILE A 176 24.84 11.23 -8.71
N ALA A 177 25.54 10.19 -9.15
CA ALA A 177 26.50 9.46 -8.30
C ALA A 177 27.62 10.37 -7.78
N ALA A 178 28.20 11.18 -8.64
CA ALA A 178 29.28 12.09 -8.26
C ALA A 178 28.87 13.18 -7.23
N GLU A 179 27.59 13.50 -7.17
CA GLU A 179 27.05 14.52 -6.25
C GLU A 179 26.71 13.99 -4.84
N ASN A 180 26.61 12.66 -4.69
CA ASN A 180 26.11 12.05 -3.45
C ASN A 180 27.21 11.29 -2.72
N PRO A 181 27.52 11.67 -1.48
CA PRO A 181 28.51 10.94 -0.68
C PRO A 181 27.92 9.62 -0.18
N VAL A 182 28.78 8.64 0.05
CA VAL A 182 28.45 7.39 0.72
C VAL A 182 28.95 7.43 2.17
N PRO A 183 28.33 6.70 3.13
CA PRO A 183 27.18 5.80 2.92
C PRO A 183 25.87 6.56 2.72
N CYS A 184 25.05 6.07 1.81
CA CYS A 184 23.74 6.65 1.52
C CYS A 184 22.67 5.57 1.27
N VAL A 185 21.41 5.99 1.19
CA VAL A 185 20.26 5.15 0.83
C VAL A 185 19.63 5.73 -0.43
N VAL A 186 19.59 4.93 -1.48
CA VAL A 186 18.91 5.26 -2.74
C VAL A 186 17.54 4.60 -2.72
N LYS A 187 16.47 5.36 -2.95
CA LYS A 187 15.11 4.81 -2.91
C LYS A 187 14.12 5.57 -3.78
N THR A 188 12.99 4.90 -4.06
CA THR A 188 11.84 5.54 -4.69
C THR A 188 11.14 6.49 -3.72
N PRO A 189 10.61 7.65 -4.15
CA PRO A 189 9.81 8.53 -3.31
C PRO A 189 8.58 7.85 -2.73
N THR A 190 7.89 7.03 -3.53
CA THR A 190 6.67 6.32 -3.16
C THR A 190 6.93 4.81 -3.08
N GLY A 191 6.04 4.08 -2.40
CA GLY A 191 6.14 2.63 -2.22
C GLY A 191 6.58 2.23 -0.82
N GLY A 192 6.50 0.92 -0.53
CA GLY A 192 6.75 0.32 0.78
C GLY A 192 7.53 -0.99 0.69
N SER A 193 7.62 -1.70 1.83
CA SER A 193 8.24 -3.03 1.96
C SER A 193 9.65 -3.16 1.38
N SER A 194 10.44 -2.11 1.44
CA SER A 194 11.83 -2.07 0.94
C SER A 194 11.99 -2.32 -0.56
N VAL A 195 10.92 -2.37 -1.34
CA VAL A 195 11.00 -2.43 -2.80
C VAL A 195 11.51 -1.09 -3.33
N GLY A 196 12.56 -1.13 -4.17
CA GLY A 196 13.20 0.08 -4.68
C GLY A 196 13.96 0.87 -3.59
N VAL A 197 14.54 0.18 -2.60
CA VAL A 197 15.42 0.76 -1.56
C VAL A 197 16.74 0.02 -1.56
N VAL A 198 17.84 0.76 -1.72
CA VAL A 198 19.21 0.20 -1.76
C VAL A 198 20.10 1.00 -0.80
N ILE A 199 20.73 0.31 0.15
CA ILE A 199 21.75 0.88 1.01
C ILE A 199 23.10 0.77 0.30
N VAL A 200 23.77 1.89 0.11
CA VAL A 200 25.07 1.99 -0.57
C VAL A 200 26.13 2.38 0.44
N LYS A 201 27.15 1.53 0.59
CA LYS A 201 28.28 1.76 1.51
C LYS A 201 29.57 2.14 0.80
N GLU A 202 29.71 1.77 -0.47
CA GLU A 202 30.91 2.02 -1.27
C GLU A 202 30.56 2.77 -2.57
N GLU A 203 31.39 3.75 -2.95
CA GLU A 203 31.16 4.61 -4.12
C GLU A 203 30.97 3.82 -5.41
N LYS A 204 31.71 2.73 -5.60
CA LYS A 204 31.62 1.86 -6.79
C LYS A 204 30.23 1.24 -7.01
N ASP A 205 29.41 1.14 -5.95
CA ASP A 205 28.08 0.51 -6.01
C ASP A 205 26.94 1.52 -6.25
N LEU A 206 27.22 2.83 -6.19
CA LEU A 206 26.20 3.86 -6.22
C LEU A 206 25.47 3.95 -7.58
N GLU A 207 26.21 3.89 -8.69
CA GLU A 207 25.58 3.91 -10.02
C GLU A 207 24.68 2.69 -10.24
N SER A 208 25.10 1.51 -9.78
CA SER A 208 24.28 0.29 -9.89
C SER A 208 23.01 0.38 -9.04
N ALA A 209 23.10 0.97 -7.84
CA ALA A 209 21.95 1.21 -6.96
C ALA A 209 20.95 2.21 -7.59
N LEU A 210 21.44 3.30 -8.18
CA LEU A 210 20.62 4.26 -8.91
C LEU A 210 19.90 3.60 -10.10
N CYS A 211 20.63 2.78 -10.88
CA CYS A 211 20.05 2.00 -11.97
C CYS A 211 18.98 1.01 -11.49
N GLU A 212 19.19 0.39 -10.32
CA GLU A 212 18.21 -0.54 -9.74
C GLU A 212 16.92 0.18 -9.37
N VAL A 213 17.02 1.30 -8.64
CA VAL A 213 15.86 2.10 -8.22
C VAL A 213 15.11 2.68 -9.42
N LEU A 214 15.83 3.07 -10.47
CA LEU A 214 15.24 3.60 -11.71
C LEU A 214 14.31 2.61 -12.42
N LYS A 215 14.43 1.30 -12.16
CA LYS A 215 13.49 0.30 -12.71
C LYS A 215 12.08 0.44 -12.13
N TYR A 216 11.94 1.03 -10.95
CA TYR A 216 10.67 1.16 -10.23
C TYR A 216 10.05 2.56 -10.33
N SER A 217 10.88 3.60 -10.47
CA SER A 217 10.41 4.99 -10.54
C SER A 217 11.38 5.85 -11.33
N GLY A 218 10.84 6.75 -12.16
CA GLY A 218 11.64 7.83 -12.76
C GLY A 218 12.12 8.89 -11.78
N ASP A 219 11.58 8.90 -10.56
CA ASP A 219 11.99 9.80 -9.50
C ASP A 219 12.80 9.03 -8.46
N ILE A 220 13.91 9.62 -8.00
CA ILE A 220 14.86 9.02 -7.08
C ILE A 220 15.07 9.95 -5.88
N LEU A 221 15.08 9.38 -4.69
CA LEU A 221 15.46 10.02 -3.45
C LEU A 221 16.78 9.40 -2.96
N VAL A 222 17.80 10.21 -2.75
CA VAL A 222 19.07 9.79 -2.12
C VAL A 222 19.16 10.43 -0.74
N GLU A 223 19.30 9.61 0.28
CA GLU A 223 19.36 10.03 1.67
C GLU A 223 20.69 9.66 2.31
N GLN A 224 21.12 10.46 3.28
CA GLN A 224 22.19 10.06 4.19
C GLN A 224 21.80 8.74 4.89
N TYR A 225 22.72 7.77 4.89
CA TYR A 225 22.55 6.57 5.71
C TYR A 225 22.74 6.91 7.19
N ILE A 226 21.79 6.54 8.01
CA ILE A 226 21.86 6.68 9.47
C ILE A 226 22.05 5.29 10.07
N GLU A 227 23.17 5.07 10.71
CA GLU A 227 23.43 3.85 11.46
C GLU A 227 22.71 3.89 12.81
N GLY A 228 22.03 2.80 13.17
CA GLY A 228 21.30 2.74 14.43
C GLY A 228 20.31 1.61 14.52
N ARG A 229 19.55 1.59 15.61
CA ARG A 229 18.41 0.68 15.79
C ARG A 229 17.17 1.28 15.19
N GLU A 230 16.40 0.46 14.50
CA GLU A 230 15.09 0.84 13.95
C GLU A 230 13.98 0.60 14.97
N PHE A 231 13.05 1.55 15.07
CA PHE A 231 11.90 1.47 15.94
C PHE A 231 10.64 1.83 15.16
N THR A 232 9.55 1.14 15.49
CA THR A 232 8.20 1.50 15.04
C THR A 232 7.35 1.84 16.25
N ASN A 233 6.62 2.95 16.17
CA ASN A 233 5.66 3.35 17.19
C ASN A 233 4.30 3.59 16.54
N ALA A 234 3.29 2.83 16.97
CA ALA A 234 1.93 3.02 16.52
C ALA A 234 1.28 4.20 17.24
N VAL A 235 0.63 5.09 16.49
CA VAL A 235 -0.10 6.23 17.04
C VAL A 235 -1.58 6.07 16.68
N PHE A 236 -2.43 6.09 17.68
CA PHE A 236 -3.89 6.10 17.55
C PHE A 236 -4.43 7.45 18.00
N LEU A 237 -5.29 8.03 17.17
CA LEU A 237 -6.10 9.18 17.56
C LEU A 237 -7.49 8.67 17.89
N ASP A 238 -7.90 8.85 19.14
CA ASP A 238 -9.29 8.69 19.56
C ASP A 238 -10.05 9.97 19.19
N ARG A 239 -11.06 9.84 18.32
CA ARG A 239 -11.88 10.96 17.85
C ARG A 239 -13.30 10.81 18.36
#